data_3f6c63abec5d37c0c292fe68f3aa3d62
#
_entry.id   3f6c63abec5d37c0c292fe68f3aa3d62
#
_cell.length_a   1.000
_cell.length_b   1.000
_cell.length_c   1.000
_cell.angle_alpha   90.00
_cell.angle_beta   90.00
_cell.angle_gamma   90.00
#
_symmetry.space_group_name_H-M   'P 1'
#
loop_
_entity.id
_entity.type
_entity.pdbx_description
1 polymer ?
#
loop_
_entity_poly.entity_id
_entity_poly.type
_entity_poly.pdbx_seq_one_letter_code
_entity_poly.pdbx_strand_id
1 'polypeptide(L)'
;MKKEDILIFTDLDGSLLNHKNFEFKEIKSFILKCLDNGVRIIPNSSKTKTEIEHFFYQLGKELPYILENGAAVHNLNLLNSNFKLKDNSLILSRSISEILEVFNTKVPKEFRKRCNFIKDMTKDEQMQSLGLNEKYLPLALKRDYSIPLIFDGSPSTKNKFSLFLKSLGLKLHEGGRVFNICDDCSKGFAMQSVVEKLKTQFLANPYTIVVGDSPNDISMLEQSNQPCVIPLPNRDNLIDLKIKNIIRAKQCAPKGWEEIVKFSLKKININLAG
;
A
#
# COMPACT_ATOMS: atom_id res chain seq x y z
N MET A 1 26.35 8.09 2.88
CA MET A 1 24.91 8.20 3.15
C MET A 1 24.66 7.69 4.57
N LYS A 2 23.90 8.43 5.36
CA LYS A 2 23.54 7.99 6.73
C LYS A 2 22.42 6.93 6.64
N LYS A 3 22.37 6.01 7.60
CA LYS A 3 21.31 4.98 7.64
C LYS A 3 19.91 5.58 7.79
N GLU A 4 19.80 6.69 8.48
CA GLU A 4 18.58 7.48 8.70
C GLU A 4 18.02 8.10 7.41
N ASP A 5 18.86 8.25 6.37
CA ASP A 5 18.44 8.75 5.06
C ASP A 5 17.82 7.64 4.19
N ILE A 6 17.83 6.37 4.66
CA ILE A 6 17.29 5.24 3.90
C ILE A 6 15.82 5.04 4.27
N LEU A 7 14.96 5.16 3.27
CA LEU A 7 13.53 4.87 3.38
C LEU A 7 13.20 3.61 2.57
N ILE A 8 12.69 2.60 3.23
CA ILE A 8 12.16 1.40 2.58
C ILE A 8 10.64 1.52 2.53
N PHE A 9 10.08 1.87 1.37
CA PHE A 9 8.65 1.76 1.14
C PHE A 9 8.33 0.35 0.69
N THR A 10 7.40 -0.30 1.35
CA THR A 10 7.07 -1.68 1.06
C THR A 10 5.57 -1.91 1.02
N ASP A 11 5.11 -2.62 -0.02
CA ASP A 11 3.81 -3.25 0.10
C ASP A 11 3.83 -4.32 1.18
N LEU A 12 2.65 -4.71 1.67
CA LEU A 12 2.49 -5.72 2.70
C LEU A 12 2.17 -7.09 2.11
N ASP A 13 1.00 -7.27 1.50
CA ASP A 13 0.50 -8.59 1.09
C ASP A 13 1.21 -9.13 -0.15
N GLY A 14 1.98 -10.19 0.00
CA GLY A 14 2.78 -10.73 -1.11
C GLY A 14 4.16 -10.08 -1.25
N SER A 15 4.44 -9.01 -0.52
CA SER A 15 5.73 -8.34 -0.48
C SER A 15 6.45 -8.58 0.85
N LEU A 16 6.04 -7.94 1.95
CA LEU A 16 6.60 -8.17 3.28
C LEU A 16 5.92 -9.35 3.98
N LEU A 17 4.61 -9.49 3.81
CA LEU A 17 3.80 -10.55 4.39
C LEU A 17 3.58 -11.69 3.39
N ASN A 18 3.52 -12.91 3.88
CA ASN A 18 3.13 -14.05 3.06
C ASN A 18 1.77 -13.83 2.39
N HIS A 19 1.67 -14.10 1.11
CA HIS A 19 0.46 -13.83 0.31
C HIS A 19 -0.81 -14.58 0.76
N LYS A 20 -0.66 -15.76 1.43
CA LYS A 20 -1.80 -16.60 1.81
C LYS A 20 -2.25 -16.41 3.26
N ASN A 21 -1.30 -16.34 4.19
CA ASN A 21 -1.58 -16.35 5.62
C ASN A 21 -1.14 -15.07 6.34
N PHE A 22 -0.57 -14.09 5.62
CA PHE A 22 -0.08 -12.82 6.13
C PHE A 22 1.01 -12.92 7.21
N GLU A 23 1.65 -14.08 7.33
CA GLU A 23 2.72 -14.29 8.30
C GLU A 23 4.06 -13.70 7.82
N PHE A 24 4.87 -13.23 8.79
CA PHE A 24 6.21 -12.67 8.58
C PHE A 24 7.17 -13.01 9.72
N LYS A 25 6.80 -13.95 10.59
CA LYS A 25 7.57 -14.29 11.80
C LYS A 25 9.03 -14.64 11.52
N GLU A 26 9.28 -15.32 10.39
CA GLU A 26 10.62 -15.77 10.00
C GLU A 26 11.59 -14.62 9.68
N ILE A 27 11.07 -13.43 9.30
CA ILE A 27 11.88 -12.24 9.00
C ILE A 27 11.74 -11.14 10.05
N LYS A 28 10.92 -11.34 11.11
CA LYS A 28 10.65 -10.33 12.13
C LYS A 28 11.93 -9.79 12.77
N SER A 29 12.88 -10.67 13.12
CA SER A 29 14.18 -10.28 13.69
C SER A 29 14.97 -9.39 12.75
N PHE A 30 14.93 -9.65 11.45
CA PHE A 30 15.60 -8.83 10.46
C PHE A 30 14.94 -7.46 10.27
N ILE A 31 13.60 -7.38 10.28
CA ILE A 31 12.87 -6.11 10.26
C ILE A 31 13.30 -5.25 11.46
N LEU A 32 13.26 -5.81 12.67
CA LEU A 32 13.67 -5.11 13.89
C LEU A 32 15.14 -4.68 13.82
N LYS A 33 16.04 -5.53 13.34
CA LYS A 33 17.44 -5.18 13.10
C LYS A 33 17.61 -3.99 12.15
N CYS A 34 16.84 -3.90 11.08
CA CYS A 34 16.83 -2.74 10.18
C CYS A 34 16.45 -1.46 10.94
N LEU A 35 15.35 -1.52 11.68
CA LEU A 35 14.82 -0.40 12.44
C LEU A 35 15.79 0.08 13.54
N ASP A 36 16.39 -0.84 14.28
CA ASP A 36 17.36 -0.55 15.35
C ASP A 36 18.68 0.03 14.81
N ASN A 37 18.99 -0.25 13.54
CA ASN A 37 20.10 0.37 12.83
C ASN A 37 19.74 1.70 12.15
N GLY A 38 18.54 2.27 12.40
CA GLY A 38 18.11 3.56 11.88
C GLY A 38 17.54 3.55 10.47
N VAL A 39 17.43 2.38 9.80
CA VAL A 39 16.74 2.26 8.52
C VAL A 39 15.24 2.43 8.75
N ARG A 40 14.59 3.31 7.99
CA ARG A 40 13.18 3.61 8.14
C ARG A 40 12.34 2.76 7.20
N ILE A 41 11.41 1.99 7.74
CA ILE A 41 10.49 1.14 6.97
C ILE A 41 9.11 1.78 7.01
N ILE A 42 8.50 1.93 5.83
CA ILE A 42 7.21 2.60 5.65
C ILE A 42 6.31 1.65 4.85
N PRO A 43 5.42 0.89 5.52
CA PRO A 43 4.35 0.17 4.83
C PRO A 43 3.55 1.10 3.93
N ASN A 44 3.31 0.68 2.68
CA ASN A 44 2.53 1.40 1.68
C ASN A 44 1.57 0.42 1.01
N SER A 45 0.37 0.29 1.57
CA SER A 45 -0.50 -0.84 1.31
C SER A 45 -1.92 -0.45 0.91
N SER A 46 -2.65 -1.38 0.32
CA SER A 46 -4.10 -1.31 0.12
C SER A 46 -4.91 -1.54 1.39
N LYS A 47 -4.25 -1.96 2.47
CA LYS A 47 -4.84 -2.24 3.77
C LYS A 47 -5.41 -1.00 4.45
N THR A 48 -6.40 -1.24 5.31
CA THR A 48 -6.99 -0.26 6.21
C THR A 48 -6.04 0.09 7.37
N LYS A 49 -6.35 1.16 8.08
CA LYS A 49 -5.65 1.54 9.31
C LYS A 49 -5.61 0.38 10.31
N THR A 50 -6.74 -0.23 10.58
CA THR A 50 -6.86 -1.32 11.57
C THR A 50 -6.10 -2.59 11.17
N GLU A 51 -6.00 -2.91 9.88
CA GLU A 51 -5.16 -4.02 9.40
C GLU A 51 -3.66 -3.73 9.61
N ILE A 52 -3.24 -2.49 9.36
CA ILE A 52 -1.83 -2.07 9.56
C ILE A 52 -1.50 -2.00 11.06
N GLU A 53 -2.40 -1.49 11.89
CA GLU A 53 -2.23 -1.50 13.35
C GLU A 53 -2.14 -2.93 13.90
N HIS A 54 -2.89 -3.88 13.34
CA HIS A 54 -2.76 -5.30 13.70
C HIS A 54 -1.38 -5.86 13.33
N PHE A 55 -0.83 -5.47 12.17
CA PHE A 55 0.56 -5.81 11.80
C PHE A 55 1.56 -5.21 12.80
N PHE A 56 1.41 -3.95 13.23
CA PHE A 56 2.29 -3.32 14.22
C PHE A 56 2.21 -4.01 15.59
N TYR A 57 1.02 -4.42 16.01
CA TYR A 57 0.86 -5.22 17.23
C TYR A 57 1.68 -6.52 17.15
N GLN A 58 1.64 -7.22 16.01
CA GLN A 58 2.41 -8.43 15.81
C GLN A 58 3.93 -8.15 15.71
N LEU A 59 4.32 -7.04 15.10
CA LEU A 59 5.71 -6.61 14.99
C LEU A 59 6.27 -6.19 16.35
N GLY A 60 5.46 -5.62 17.22
CA GLY A 60 5.85 -5.02 18.50
C GLY A 60 6.45 -3.62 18.36
N LYS A 61 6.20 -2.94 17.23
CA LYS A 61 6.74 -1.59 16.95
C LYS A 61 5.83 -0.85 15.98
N GLU A 62 5.51 0.40 16.29
CA GLU A 62 4.80 1.28 15.37
C GLU A 62 5.74 1.87 14.32
N LEU A 63 5.23 2.07 13.12
CA LEU A 63 5.96 2.64 11.98
C LEU A 63 5.13 3.78 11.36
N PRO A 64 5.78 4.71 10.63
CA PRO A 64 5.06 5.54 9.67
C PRO A 64 4.49 4.65 8.57
N TYR A 65 3.31 4.96 8.06
CA TYR A 65 2.66 4.12 7.06
C TYR A 65 1.73 4.86 6.13
N ILE A 66 1.51 4.28 4.96
CA ILE A 66 0.57 4.73 3.92
C ILE A 66 -0.49 3.66 3.77
N LEU A 67 -1.75 4.07 3.83
CA LEU A 67 -2.90 3.17 3.80
C LEU A 67 -3.78 3.40 2.55
N GLU A 68 -4.66 2.42 2.30
CA GLU A 68 -5.69 2.45 1.25
C GLU A 68 -5.17 2.96 -0.11
N ASN A 69 -4.03 2.38 -0.58
CA ASN A 69 -3.39 2.70 -1.86
C ASN A 69 -2.92 4.16 -2.01
N GLY A 70 -2.52 4.79 -0.93
CA GLY A 70 -1.99 6.15 -0.97
C GLY A 70 -2.99 7.23 -0.53
N ALA A 71 -4.10 6.85 0.09
CA ALA A 71 -5.12 7.78 0.52
C ALA A 71 -4.71 8.65 1.71
N ALA A 72 -3.89 8.13 2.61
CA ALA A 72 -3.34 8.88 3.73
C ALA A 72 -2.01 8.32 4.21
N VAL A 73 -1.23 9.19 4.85
CA VAL A 73 0.03 8.85 5.52
C VAL A 73 -0.14 9.15 7.00
N HIS A 74 0.20 8.21 7.85
CA HIS A 74 0.10 8.34 9.31
C HIS A 74 1.45 8.18 10.00
N ASN A 75 1.52 8.58 11.26
CA ASN A 75 2.69 8.47 12.14
C ASN A 75 3.95 9.17 11.57
N LEU A 76 3.78 10.28 10.84
CA LEU A 76 4.90 11.03 10.24
C LEU A 76 5.89 11.55 11.26
N ASN A 77 5.47 11.79 12.52
CA ASN A 77 6.34 12.13 13.63
C ASN A 77 7.44 11.08 13.91
N LEU A 78 7.22 9.82 13.52
CA LEU A 78 8.23 8.76 13.64
C LEU A 78 9.34 8.86 12.57
N LEU A 79 9.11 9.62 11.48
CA LEU A 79 10.16 9.98 10.53
C LEU A 79 10.97 11.15 11.00
N ASN A 80 10.31 12.16 11.54
CA ASN A 80 10.92 13.34 12.14
C ASN A 80 9.94 13.96 13.15
N SER A 81 10.37 14.11 14.41
CA SER A 81 9.54 14.65 15.48
C SER A 81 9.12 16.12 15.27
N ASN A 82 9.78 16.82 14.37
CA ASN A 82 9.46 18.20 14.01
C ASN A 82 8.34 18.34 12.96
N PHE A 83 7.78 17.24 12.46
CA PHE A 83 6.57 17.31 11.65
C PHE A 83 5.42 17.89 12.46
N LYS A 84 4.95 19.08 12.07
CA LYS A 84 3.78 19.76 12.67
C LYS A 84 2.56 19.53 11.79
N LEU A 85 1.97 18.35 11.88
CA LEU A 85 0.76 17.99 11.16
C LEU A 85 -0.33 17.60 12.16
N LYS A 86 -1.59 17.91 11.80
CA LYS A 86 -2.74 17.47 12.59
C LYS A 86 -2.72 15.94 12.68
N ASP A 87 -2.80 15.41 13.89
CA ASP A 87 -2.80 13.96 14.18
C ASP A 87 -1.60 13.21 13.57
N ASN A 88 -0.46 13.91 13.37
CA ASN A 88 0.74 13.36 12.71
C ASN A 88 0.47 12.72 11.35
N SER A 89 -0.55 13.20 10.64
CA SER A 89 -1.07 12.60 9.43
C SER A 89 -1.09 13.57 8.25
N LEU A 90 -0.93 13.02 7.04
CA LEU A 90 -1.12 13.72 5.78
C LEU A 90 -2.24 13.02 5.02
N ILE A 91 -3.41 13.67 4.95
CA ILE A 91 -4.57 13.16 4.22
C ILE A 91 -4.46 13.61 2.77
N LEU A 92 -4.57 12.67 1.84
CA LEU A 92 -4.39 12.86 0.40
C LEU A 92 -5.68 12.54 -0.40
N SER A 93 -6.72 12.07 0.27
CA SER A 93 -7.97 11.62 -0.32
C SER A 93 -9.16 12.23 0.42
N ARG A 94 -10.30 12.32 -0.27
CA ARG A 94 -11.60 12.54 0.36
C ARG A 94 -11.98 11.35 1.25
N SER A 95 -12.78 11.62 2.27
CA SER A 95 -13.39 10.59 3.12
C SER A 95 -14.42 9.75 2.36
N ILE A 96 -14.75 8.57 2.88
CA ILE A 96 -15.83 7.73 2.34
C ILE A 96 -17.16 8.50 2.23
N SER A 97 -17.50 9.34 3.19
CA SER A 97 -18.74 10.12 3.17
C SER A 97 -18.78 11.06 1.98
N GLU A 98 -17.71 11.79 1.71
CA GLU A 98 -17.60 12.70 0.56
C GLU A 98 -17.61 11.93 -0.77
N ILE A 99 -16.93 10.77 -0.84
CA ILE A 99 -16.95 9.90 -2.03
C ILE A 99 -18.35 9.36 -2.29
N LEU A 100 -19.07 8.92 -1.24
CA LEU A 100 -20.46 8.44 -1.35
C LEU A 100 -21.42 9.55 -1.75
N GLU A 101 -21.23 10.76 -1.28
CA GLU A 101 -22.04 11.92 -1.70
C GLU A 101 -21.90 12.15 -3.20
N VAL A 102 -20.66 12.22 -3.72
CA VAL A 102 -20.40 12.34 -5.16
C VAL A 102 -20.98 11.15 -5.93
N PHE A 103 -20.79 9.93 -5.45
CA PHE A 103 -21.33 8.72 -6.08
C PHE A 103 -22.86 8.77 -6.17
N ASN A 104 -23.54 9.09 -5.08
CA ASN A 104 -25.00 9.09 -5.02
C ASN A 104 -25.65 10.22 -5.82
N THR A 105 -24.99 11.38 -5.89
CA THR A 105 -25.57 12.58 -6.54
C THR A 105 -25.19 12.69 -8.01
N LYS A 106 -23.98 12.27 -8.41
CA LYS A 106 -23.45 12.52 -9.76
C LYS A 106 -23.32 11.27 -10.63
N VAL A 107 -23.21 10.07 -10.05
CA VAL A 107 -23.09 8.83 -10.86
C VAL A 107 -24.47 8.42 -11.38
N PRO A 108 -24.62 8.17 -12.71
CA PRO A 108 -25.89 7.73 -13.30
C PRO A 108 -26.42 6.45 -12.66
N LYS A 109 -27.76 6.37 -12.55
CA LYS A 109 -28.46 5.22 -11.94
C LYS A 109 -28.11 3.90 -12.58
N GLU A 110 -27.85 3.88 -13.89
CA GLU A 110 -27.46 2.69 -14.66
C GLU A 110 -26.12 2.09 -14.18
N PHE A 111 -25.13 2.90 -13.76
CA PHE A 111 -23.91 2.42 -13.17
C PHE A 111 -24.10 2.06 -11.70
N ARG A 112 -24.82 2.89 -10.93
CA ARG A 112 -25.05 2.64 -9.50
C ARG A 112 -25.72 1.30 -9.22
N LYS A 113 -26.69 0.89 -10.06
CA LYS A 113 -27.38 -0.41 -9.96
C LYS A 113 -26.46 -1.63 -10.18
N ARG A 114 -25.29 -1.44 -10.77
CA ARG A 114 -24.28 -2.47 -11.03
C ARG A 114 -23.22 -2.57 -9.94
N CYS A 115 -23.27 -1.67 -8.96
CA CYS A 115 -22.31 -1.61 -7.86
C CYS A 115 -22.91 -2.33 -6.65
N ASN A 116 -22.41 -3.52 -6.35
CA ASN A 116 -22.77 -4.26 -5.15
C ASN A 116 -21.70 -4.00 -4.08
N PHE A 117 -21.97 -3.09 -3.16
CA PHE A 117 -21.01 -2.75 -2.12
C PHE A 117 -20.82 -3.89 -1.13
N ILE A 118 -19.57 -4.19 -0.80
CA ILE A 118 -19.24 -5.28 0.13
C ILE A 118 -19.91 -5.07 1.50
N LYS A 119 -20.00 -3.81 1.97
CA LYS A 119 -20.62 -3.49 3.27
C LYS A 119 -22.10 -3.89 3.37
N ASP A 120 -22.81 -3.99 2.23
CA ASP A 120 -24.25 -4.28 2.17
C ASP A 120 -24.53 -5.79 1.97
N MET A 121 -23.49 -6.61 1.86
CA MET A 121 -23.57 -8.07 1.71
C MET A 121 -23.65 -8.77 3.07
N THR A 122 -24.10 -10.03 3.06
CA THR A 122 -24.03 -10.91 4.24
C THR A 122 -22.57 -11.17 4.63
N LYS A 123 -22.33 -11.54 5.88
CA LYS A 123 -20.98 -11.84 6.38
C LYS A 123 -20.27 -12.92 5.56
N ASP A 124 -20.99 -13.96 5.15
CA ASP A 124 -20.43 -15.06 4.35
C ASP A 124 -20.03 -14.59 2.95
N GLU A 125 -20.88 -13.78 2.30
CA GLU A 125 -20.56 -13.16 1.01
C GLU A 125 -19.37 -12.23 1.09
N GLN A 126 -19.27 -11.43 2.18
CA GLN A 126 -18.12 -10.57 2.43
C GLN A 126 -16.83 -11.37 2.58
N MET A 127 -16.84 -12.44 3.37
CA MET A 127 -15.68 -13.34 3.54
C MET A 127 -15.26 -13.98 2.22
N GLN A 128 -16.22 -14.46 1.45
CA GLN A 128 -15.96 -15.08 0.15
C GLN A 128 -15.40 -14.07 -0.86
N SER A 129 -16.02 -12.89 -0.96
CA SER A 129 -15.61 -11.84 -1.90
C SER A 129 -14.23 -11.30 -1.61
N LEU A 130 -13.92 -11.06 -0.33
CA LEU A 130 -12.61 -10.54 0.09
C LEU A 130 -11.57 -11.65 0.25
N GLY A 131 -11.99 -12.92 0.35
CA GLY A 131 -11.11 -14.07 0.62
C GLY A 131 -10.48 -14.01 2.00
N LEU A 132 -11.22 -13.48 2.97
CA LEU A 132 -10.81 -13.31 4.35
C LEU A 132 -11.59 -14.25 5.27
N ASN A 133 -10.96 -14.66 6.35
CA ASN A 133 -11.64 -15.36 7.43
C ASN A 133 -12.31 -14.37 8.39
N GLU A 134 -13.13 -14.90 9.31
CA GLU A 134 -13.89 -14.12 10.28
C GLU A 134 -13.03 -13.18 11.14
N LYS A 135 -11.80 -13.57 11.44
CA LYS A 135 -10.86 -12.78 12.26
C LYS A 135 -10.43 -11.48 11.58
N TYR A 136 -10.16 -11.53 10.25
CA TYR A 136 -9.62 -10.39 9.51
C TYR A 136 -10.70 -9.53 8.84
N LEU A 137 -11.90 -10.08 8.65
CA LEU A 137 -13.00 -9.37 8.00
C LEU A 137 -13.32 -8.01 8.65
N PRO A 138 -13.52 -7.90 9.99
CA PRO A 138 -13.85 -6.61 10.61
C PRO A 138 -12.75 -5.56 10.42
N LEU A 139 -11.49 -5.98 10.33
CA LEU A 139 -10.36 -5.08 10.11
C LEU A 139 -10.40 -4.51 8.69
N ALA A 140 -10.63 -5.36 7.68
CA ALA A 140 -10.65 -4.98 6.27
C ALA A 140 -11.87 -4.13 5.88
N LEU A 141 -12.99 -4.25 6.60
CA LEU A 141 -14.19 -3.46 6.38
C LEU A 141 -14.11 -2.03 6.96
N LYS A 142 -13.17 -1.77 7.86
CA LYS A 142 -13.03 -0.48 8.56
C LYS A 142 -12.21 0.50 7.72
N ARG A 143 -12.78 0.90 6.58
CA ARG A 143 -12.16 1.80 5.61
C ARG A 143 -12.56 3.25 5.85
N ASP A 144 -11.64 4.16 5.56
CA ASP A 144 -11.84 5.59 5.71
C ASP A 144 -11.89 6.32 4.35
N TYR A 145 -11.28 5.75 3.29
CA TYR A 145 -11.02 6.46 2.02
C TYR A 145 -11.39 5.67 0.76
N SER A 146 -11.88 4.45 0.89
CA SER A 146 -12.23 3.62 -0.27
C SER A 146 -13.43 2.72 -0.01
N ILE A 147 -14.18 2.43 -1.05
CA ILE A 147 -15.44 1.68 -0.97
C ILE A 147 -15.30 0.41 -1.80
N PRO A 148 -15.13 -0.76 -1.16
CA PRO A 148 -15.02 -2.03 -1.86
C PRO A 148 -16.38 -2.47 -2.41
N LEU A 149 -16.37 -2.97 -3.66
CA LEU A 149 -17.57 -3.44 -4.37
C LEU A 149 -17.26 -4.55 -5.37
N ILE A 150 -18.30 -5.28 -5.74
CA ILE A 150 -18.36 -6.07 -6.94
C ILE A 150 -19.12 -5.29 -8.01
N PHE A 151 -18.55 -5.17 -9.21
CA PHE A 151 -19.20 -4.51 -10.33
C PHE A 151 -19.80 -5.55 -11.29
N ASP A 152 -21.12 -5.49 -11.47
CA ASP A 152 -21.86 -6.36 -12.40
C ASP A 152 -22.00 -5.67 -13.76
N GLY A 153 -21.10 -6.00 -14.68
CA GLY A 153 -21.12 -5.44 -16.01
C GLY A 153 -20.07 -6.01 -16.95
N SER A 154 -20.32 -5.90 -18.24
CA SER A 154 -19.34 -6.28 -19.26
C SER A 154 -18.06 -5.45 -19.14
N PRO A 155 -16.91 -5.91 -19.68
CA PRO A 155 -15.68 -5.13 -19.73
C PRO A 155 -15.86 -3.74 -20.35
N SER A 156 -16.69 -3.63 -21.39
CA SER A 156 -17.03 -2.35 -22.03
C SER A 156 -17.78 -1.42 -21.07
N THR A 157 -18.76 -1.95 -20.31
CA THR A 157 -19.51 -1.17 -19.32
C THR A 157 -18.62 -0.73 -18.17
N LYS A 158 -17.73 -1.62 -17.70
CA LYS A 158 -16.73 -1.28 -16.67
C LYS A 158 -15.82 -0.14 -17.14
N ASN A 159 -15.33 -0.19 -18.36
CA ASN A 159 -14.49 0.87 -18.92
C ASN A 159 -15.22 2.22 -18.99
N LYS A 160 -16.47 2.23 -19.44
CA LYS A 160 -17.32 3.45 -19.47
C LYS A 160 -17.50 4.00 -18.05
N PHE A 161 -17.77 3.14 -17.08
CA PHE A 161 -17.91 3.54 -15.68
C PHE A 161 -16.61 4.09 -15.11
N SER A 162 -15.49 3.44 -15.37
CA SER A 162 -14.17 3.92 -14.94
C SER A 162 -13.85 5.31 -15.51
N LEU A 163 -14.11 5.54 -16.80
CA LEU A 163 -13.93 6.85 -17.44
C LEU A 163 -14.86 7.91 -16.82
N PHE A 164 -16.11 7.53 -16.53
CA PHE A 164 -17.06 8.44 -15.88
C PHE A 164 -16.60 8.82 -14.48
N LEU A 165 -16.18 7.85 -13.65
CA LEU A 165 -15.62 8.13 -12.32
C LEU A 165 -14.41 9.07 -12.41
N LYS A 166 -13.53 8.86 -13.38
CA LYS A 166 -12.37 9.72 -13.61
C LYS A 166 -12.77 11.17 -13.88
N SER A 167 -13.86 11.43 -14.60
CA SER A 167 -14.37 12.79 -14.82
C SER A 167 -14.86 13.48 -13.54
N LEU A 168 -15.13 12.71 -12.48
CA LEU A 168 -15.50 13.19 -11.14
C LEU A 168 -14.30 13.25 -10.17
N GLY A 169 -13.08 13.00 -10.65
CA GLY A 169 -11.88 12.87 -9.81
C GLY A 169 -11.88 11.61 -8.94
N LEU A 170 -12.66 10.59 -9.32
CA LEU A 170 -12.70 9.28 -8.67
C LEU A 170 -12.06 8.23 -9.56
N LYS A 171 -11.69 7.11 -8.95
CA LYS A 171 -11.10 5.96 -9.63
C LYS A 171 -11.82 4.67 -9.26
N LEU A 172 -12.03 3.82 -10.25
CA LEU A 172 -12.37 2.42 -10.03
C LEU A 172 -11.06 1.63 -9.98
N HIS A 173 -10.53 1.46 -8.78
CA HIS A 173 -9.31 0.70 -8.57
C HIS A 173 -9.60 -0.80 -8.59
N GLU A 174 -8.89 -1.54 -9.43
CA GLU A 174 -9.00 -2.99 -9.52
C GLU A 174 -8.06 -3.63 -8.49
N GLY A 175 -8.63 -4.23 -7.46
CA GLY A 175 -7.91 -5.05 -6.49
C GLY A 175 -7.78 -6.50 -6.97
N GLY A 176 -7.11 -7.34 -6.20
CA GLY A 176 -6.94 -8.74 -6.54
C GLY A 176 -8.25 -9.57 -6.55
N ARG A 177 -9.31 -9.10 -5.89
CA ARG A 177 -10.60 -9.81 -5.75
C ARG A 177 -11.81 -8.93 -5.98
N VAL A 178 -11.77 -7.68 -5.56
CA VAL A 178 -12.87 -6.72 -5.63
C VAL A 178 -12.38 -5.40 -6.21
N PHE A 179 -13.29 -4.59 -6.70
CA PHE A 179 -13.02 -3.20 -7.06
C PHE A 179 -13.15 -2.30 -5.85
N ASN A 180 -12.51 -1.13 -5.91
CA ASN A 180 -12.68 -0.07 -4.91
C ASN A 180 -12.97 1.25 -5.62
N ILE A 181 -14.00 1.97 -5.20
CA ILE A 181 -14.15 3.38 -5.57
C ILE A 181 -13.38 4.21 -4.55
N CYS A 182 -12.46 5.03 -5.02
CA CYS A 182 -11.62 5.91 -4.21
C CYS A 182 -11.27 7.16 -5.02
N ASP A 183 -10.58 8.10 -4.39
CA ASP A 183 -9.96 9.22 -5.12
C ASP A 183 -8.86 8.73 -6.06
N ASP A 184 -8.45 9.58 -7.00
CA ASP A 184 -7.32 9.29 -7.89
C ASP A 184 -5.98 9.46 -7.15
N CYS A 185 -5.83 8.70 -6.06
CA CYS A 185 -4.60 8.54 -5.30
C CYS A 185 -3.82 7.30 -5.76
N SER A 186 -2.53 7.27 -5.44
CA SER A 186 -1.67 6.12 -5.72
C SER A 186 -0.57 5.99 -4.68
N LYS A 187 -0.05 4.77 -4.55
CA LYS A 187 1.11 4.48 -3.68
C LYS A 187 2.32 5.36 -4.02
N GLY A 188 2.56 5.61 -5.32
CA GLY A 188 3.66 6.47 -5.78
C GLY A 188 3.46 7.93 -5.39
N PHE A 189 2.26 8.48 -5.57
CA PHE A 189 1.96 9.86 -5.18
C PHE A 189 2.14 10.08 -3.67
N ALA A 190 1.62 9.17 -2.85
CA ALA A 190 1.78 9.25 -1.39
C ALA A 190 3.25 9.13 -0.96
N MET A 191 4.01 8.22 -1.56
CA MET A 191 5.46 8.10 -1.33
C MET A 191 6.18 9.41 -1.65
N GLN A 192 5.94 10.00 -2.82
CA GLN A 192 6.56 11.27 -3.21
C GLN A 192 6.17 12.42 -2.28
N SER A 193 4.92 12.46 -1.83
CA SER A 193 4.49 13.47 -0.85
C SER A 193 5.28 13.40 0.45
N VAL A 194 5.64 12.20 0.92
CA VAL A 194 6.52 12.01 2.08
C VAL A 194 7.94 12.45 1.78
N VAL A 195 8.50 12.02 0.66
CA VAL A 195 9.88 12.34 0.24
C VAL A 195 10.06 13.85 0.07
N GLU A 196 9.13 14.52 -0.61
CA GLU A 196 9.16 15.98 -0.79
C GLU A 196 9.06 16.75 0.51
N LYS A 197 8.20 16.30 1.45
CA LYS A 197 8.14 16.91 2.78
C LYS A 197 9.46 16.78 3.54
N LEU A 198 10.12 15.63 3.47
CA LEU A 198 11.43 15.44 4.09
C LEU A 198 12.49 16.32 3.45
N LYS A 199 12.50 16.47 2.13
CA LYS A 199 13.43 17.35 1.41
C LYS A 199 13.22 18.82 1.74
N THR A 200 11.98 19.29 1.64
CA THR A 200 11.67 20.73 1.74
C THR A 200 11.68 21.24 3.18
N GLN A 201 11.19 20.44 4.12
CA GLN A 201 11.09 20.89 5.53
C GLN A 201 12.35 20.59 6.34
N PHE A 202 13.11 19.57 5.99
CA PHE A 202 14.25 19.12 6.80
C PHE A 202 15.55 19.02 6.03
N LEU A 203 15.59 19.49 4.77
CA LEU A 203 16.76 19.42 3.89
C LEU A 203 17.37 18.01 3.79
N ALA A 204 16.55 16.99 4.02
CA ALA A 204 16.96 15.60 3.92
C ALA A 204 17.11 15.20 2.46
N ASN A 205 18.00 14.26 2.17
CA ASN A 205 18.13 13.67 0.85
C ASN A 205 17.93 12.15 0.95
N PRO A 206 16.69 11.67 1.12
CA PRO A 206 16.41 10.27 1.36
C PRO A 206 16.71 9.41 0.12
N TYR A 207 17.31 8.24 0.35
CA TYR A 207 17.45 7.19 -0.63
C TYR A 207 16.30 6.20 -0.47
N THR A 208 15.50 6.02 -1.51
CA THR A 208 14.31 5.19 -1.48
C THR A 208 14.58 3.80 -2.04
N ILE A 209 14.36 2.77 -1.23
CA ILE A 209 14.22 1.38 -1.65
C ILE A 209 12.73 1.07 -1.66
N VAL A 210 12.20 0.55 -2.75
CA VAL A 210 10.77 0.24 -2.88
C VAL A 210 10.59 -1.23 -3.17
N VAL A 211 9.74 -1.89 -2.40
CA VAL A 211 9.44 -3.31 -2.55
C VAL A 211 7.95 -3.51 -2.82
N GLY A 212 7.62 -4.21 -3.92
CA GLY A 212 6.26 -4.53 -4.32
C GLY A 212 6.17 -5.83 -5.10
N ASP A 213 4.94 -6.30 -5.38
CA ASP A 213 4.68 -7.55 -6.11
C ASP A 213 3.57 -7.43 -7.17
N SER A 214 2.80 -6.33 -7.15
CA SER A 214 1.57 -6.22 -7.93
C SER A 214 1.44 -4.87 -8.68
N PRO A 215 0.51 -4.75 -9.66
CA PRO A 215 0.41 -3.58 -10.54
C PRO A 215 0.18 -2.24 -9.81
N ASN A 216 -0.45 -2.24 -8.64
CA ASN A 216 -0.63 -1.01 -7.85
C ASN A 216 0.68 -0.47 -7.23
N ASP A 217 1.76 -1.27 -7.28
CA ASP A 217 3.09 -0.88 -6.81
C ASP A 217 3.91 -0.17 -7.89
N ILE A 218 3.54 -0.31 -9.17
CA ILE A 218 4.30 0.22 -10.30
C ILE A 218 4.60 1.72 -10.09
N SER A 219 3.60 2.50 -9.68
CA SER A 219 3.76 3.93 -9.50
C SER A 219 4.79 4.32 -8.44
N MET A 220 5.02 3.51 -7.40
CA MET A 220 6.07 3.76 -6.41
C MET A 220 7.42 3.17 -6.84
N LEU A 221 7.41 2.03 -7.55
CA LEU A 221 8.64 1.41 -8.07
C LEU A 221 9.34 2.32 -9.09
N GLU A 222 8.58 2.90 -10.04
CA GLU A 222 9.11 3.80 -11.07
C GLU A 222 9.77 5.06 -10.51
N GLN A 223 9.34 5.51 -9.34
CA GLN A 223 9.79 6.75 -8.69
C GLN A 223 10.87 6.52 -7.63
N SER A 224 11.35 5.29 -7.48
CA SER A 224 12.33 4.92 -6.47
C SER A 224 13.77 4.99 -6.95
N ASN A 225 14.73 5.13 -6.01
CA ASN A 225 16.14 4.99 -6.32
C ASN A 225 16.51 3.52 -6.58
N GLN A 226 15.89 2.60 -5.84
CA GLN A 226 16.10 1.17 -6.00
C GLN A 226 14.76 0.43 -5.99
N PRO A 227 14.21 0.13 -7.16
CA PRO A 227 13.01 -0.69 -7.30
C PRO A 227 13.32 -2.18 -7.08
N CYS A 228 12.46 -2.85 -6.32
CA CYS A 228 12.59 -4.24 -5.93
C CYS A 228 11.26 -4.97 -6.10
N VAL A 229 11.27 -6.16 -6.69
CA VAL A 229 10.06 -6.96 -6.92
C VAL A 229 10.17 -8.34 -6.30
N ILE A 230 9.10 -8.73 -5.61
CA ILE A 230 8.93 -10.06 -5.03
C ILE A 230 8.10 -10.92 -5.99
N PRO A 231 8.52 -12.15 -6.33
CA PRO A 231 7.71 -13.05 -7.14
C PRO A 231 6.53 -13.59 -6.33
N LEU A 232 5.39 -13.72 -7.01
CA LEU A 232 4.22 -14.39 -6.44
C LEU A 232 4.34 -15.93 -6.65
N PRO A 233 3.81 -16.74 -5.71
CA PRO A 233 3.77 -18.18 -5.88
C PRO A 233 2.93 -18.57 -7.11
N ASN A 234 3.49 -19.39 -8.00
CA ASN A 234 2.80 -19.98 -9.17
C ASN A 234 2.16 -18.95 -10.14
N ARG A 235 2.68 -17.74 -10.21
CA ARG A 235 2.25 -16.73 -11.18
C ARG A 235 3.48 -16.07 -11.80
N ASP A 236 3.41 -15.82 -13.10
CA ASP A 236 4.34 -14.89 -13.73
C ASP A 236 4.22 -13.52 -13.04
N ASN A 237 5.35 -12.84 -12.91
CA ASN A 237 5.35 -11.51 -12.32
C ASN A 237 4.34 -10.63 -13.07
N LEU A 238 3.28 -10.21 -12.38
CA LEU A 238 2.26 -9.30 -12.92
C LEU A 238 2.81 -7.93 -13.30
N ILE A 239 4.05 -7.70 -12.97
CA ILE A 239 4.80 -6.49 -13.25
C ILE A 239 5.72 -6.78 -14.45
N ASP A 240 5.20 -6.56 -15.66
CA ASP A 240 6.02 -6.51 -16.87
C ASP A 240 6.75 -5.16 -16.89
N LEU A 241 8.03 -5.18 -16.47
CA LEU A 241 8.69 -3.95 -16.09
C LEU A 241 9.78 -3.55 -17.08
N LYS A 242 9.52 -2.46 -17.76
CA LYS A 242 10.53 -1.60 -18.37
C LYS A 242 11.25 -0.70 -17.34
N ILE A 243 11.08 -0.95 -16.03
CA ILE A 243 11.73 -0.16 -14.98
C ILE A 243 13.22 -0.50 -14.95
N LYS A 244 14.04 0.56 -15.09
CA LYS A 244 15.50 0.41 -15.06
C LYS A 244 16.01 0.00 -13.67
N ASN A 245 17.08 -0.80 -13.62
CA ASN A 245 17.79 -1.21 -12.39
C ASN A 245 16.93 -1.98 -11.37
N ILE A 246 15.86 -2.60 -11.82
CA ILE A 246 15.01 -3.40 -10.94
C ILE A 246 15.75 -4.62 -10.41
N ILE A 247 15.62 -4.87 -9.12
CA ILE A 247 16.11 -6.10 -8.46
C ILE A 247 14.90 -7.02 -8.27
N ARG A 248 15.06 -8.30 -8.63
CA ARG A 248 14.06 -9.34 -8.43
C ARG A 248 14.52 -10.31 -7.37
N ALA A 249 13.70 -10.54 -6.36
CA ALA A 249 13.97 -11.59 -5.38
C ALA A 249 13.87 -12.97 -6.06
N LYS A 250 14.63 -13.94 -5.54
CA LYS A 250 14.53 -15.34 -5.96
C LYS A 250 13.44 -16.08 -5.20
N GLN A 251 13.16 -15.65 -3.98
CA GLN A 251 12.18 -16.22 -3.10
C GLN A 251 10.91 -15.38 -3.02
N CYS A 252 9.77 -16.03 -2.77
CA CYS A 252 8.52 -15.34 -2.46
C CYS A 252 8.57 -14.68 -1.06
N ALA A 253 7.58 -13.81 -0.79
CA ALA A 253 7.38 -13.24 0.53
C ALA A 253 7.15 -14.34 1.61
N PRO A 254 7.65 -14.14 2.83
CA PRO A 254 8.40 -12.98 3.32
C PRO A 254 9.91 -13.07 3.11
N LYS A 255 10.49 -14.25 2.82
CA LYS A 255 11.95 -14.44 2.65
C LYS A 255 12.54 -13.63 1.51
N GLY A 256 11.80 -13.47 0.42
CA GLY A 256 12.22 -12.63 -0.69
C GLY A 256 12.40 -11.17 -0.28
N TRP A 257 11.59 -10.67 0.66
CA TRP A 257 11.75 -9.32 1.20
C TRP A 257 13.08 -9.17 1.95
N GLU A 258 13.42 -10.11 2.82
CA GLU A 258 14.69 -10.10 3.54
C GLU A 258 15.88 -10.19 2.57
N GLU A 259 15.82 -11.09 1.59
CA GLU A 259 16.83 -11.27 0.55
C GLU A 259 17.14 -9.96 -0.17
N ILE A 260 16.07 -9.31 -0.66
CA ILE A 260 16.20 -8.16 -1.55
C ILE A 260 16.61 -6.90 -0.79
N VAL A 261 16.14 -6.73 0.46
CA VAL A 261 16.54 -5.62 1.33
C VAL A 261 18.02 -5.77 1.73
N LYS A 262 18.45 -6.95 2.13
CA LYS A 262 19.89 -7.22 2.41
C LYS A 262 20.77 -6.89 1.20
N PHE A 263 20.37 -7.33 0.02
CA PHE A 263 21.09 -7.05 -1.21
C PHE A 263 21.15 -5.54 -1.51
N SER A 264 20.02 -4.84 -1.41
CA SER A 264 19.91 -3.41 -1.68
C SER A 264 20.75 -2.57 -0.71
N LEU A 265 20.72 -2.89 0.59
CA LEU A 265 21.54 -2.22 1.60
C LEU A 265 23.04 -2.43 1.35
N LYS A 266 23.45 -3.67 1.02
CA LYS A 266 24.84 -3.97 0.67
C LYS A 266 25.32 -3.20 -0.57
N LYS A 267 24.47 -3.08 -1.60
CA LYS A 267 24.78 -2.35 -2.83
C LYS A 267 25.12 -0.88 -2.58
N ILE A 268 24.55 -0.28 -1.55
CA ILE A 268 24.81 1.10 -1.14
C ILE A 268 25.79 1.22 0.04
N ASN A 269 26.55 0.17 0.31
CA ASN A 269 27.56 0.09 1.39
C ASN A 269 27.00 0.31 2.81
N ILE A 270 25.77 -0.11 3.07
CA ILE A 270 25.15 -0.07 4.38
C ILE A 270 25.25 -1.45 5.04
N ASN A 271 26.00 -1.53 6.13
CA ASN A 271 26.09 -2.71 6.96
C ASN A 271 25.21 -2.54 8.21
N LEU A 272 24.32 -3.49 8.44
CA LEU A 272 23.58 -3.56 9.70
C LEU A 272 24.50 -4.14 10.77
N ALA A 273 24.66 -3.42 11.87
CA ALA A 273 25.37 -3.93 13.02
C ALA A 273 24.71 -5.22 13.55
N GLY A 274 25.49 -6.07 14.11
CA GLY A 274 25.10 -7.43 14.54
C GLY A 274 24.04 -7.45 15.63
#